data_1c6b29a3fa9ed3822337a60067225329
#
_entry.id   1c6b29a3fa9ed3822337a60067225329
#
_cell.length_a   1.000
_cell.length_b   1.000
_cell.length_c   1.000
_cell.angle_alpha   90.00
_cell.angle_beta   90.00
_cell.angle_gamma   90.00
#
_symmetry.space_group_name_H-M   'P 1'
#
loop_
_entity.id
_entity.type
_entity.pdbx_description
1 polymer ?
#
loop_
_entity_poly.entity_id
_entity_poly.type
_entity_poly.pdbx_seq_one_letter_code
_entity_poly.pdbx_strand_id
1 'polypeptide(L)'
;MNKAEAKATTVTIPMKGRYFLHKSGSIIPVTDLINAIYLMTGDEKINEWDPDLEFYIRTFFGNIVREMSPTEITVPNFLKHHEKVKAIRLYYHMHNTESQKCTLVEARDYVEQLKTKMKERGEL
;
A
#
# COMPACT_ATOMS: atom_id res chain seq x y z
N MET A 1 19.19 0.97 18.98
CA MET A 1 18.53 0.88 18.11
C MET A 1 18.24 0.88 17.76
N ASN A 2 18.74 1.12 17.70
CA ASN A 2 18.16 1.04 16.83
C ASN A 2 18.01 1.21 16.24
N LYS A 3 18.44 1.50 16.40
CA LYS A 3 18.03 1.49 15.41
C LYS A 3 17.52 1.03 15.10
N ALA A 4 17.62 0.83 15.30
CA ALA A 4 16.89 0.41 14.67
C ALA A 4 16.24 0.39 14.94
N GLU A 5 16.57 0.49 15.66
CA GLU A 5 15.60 0.51 15.46
C GLU A 5 15.18 1.17 15.04
N ALA A 6 15.99 1.61 15.48
CA ALA A 6 15.27 2.34 14.63
C ALA A 6 15.69 2.39 13.29
N LYS A 7 16.14 2.05 12.91
CA LYS A 7 16.14 1.98 11.65
C LYS A 7 15.59 0.84 11.04
N ALA A 8 15.73 -0.03 11.47
CA ALA A 8 15.11 -1.17 10.91
C ALA A 8 13.63 -1.06 10.87
N THR A 9 13.11 -0.42 11.84
CA THR A 9 11.68 -0.16 11.85
C THR A 9 11.26 0.67 10.66
N THR A 10 12.11 1.54 10.19
CA THR A 10 11.74 2.39 9.07
C THR A 10 11.55 1.61 7.80
N VAL A 11 12.20 0.47 7.68
CA VAL A 11 12.03 -0.37 6.50
C VAL A 11 10.62 -0.92 6.41
N THR A 12 10.03 -1.28 7.55
CA THR A 12 8.68 -1.82 7.54
C THR A 12 7.61 -0.77 7.44
N ILE A 13 7.92 0.47 7.79
CA ILE A 13 6.95 1.55 7.77
C ILE A 13 6.32 1.76 6.39
N PRO A 14 7.09 1.80 5.29
CA PRO A 14 6.47 1.99 3.98
C PRO A 14 5.50 0.88 3.62
N MET A 15 5.72 -0.32 4.13
CA MET A 15 4.83 -1.44 3.86
C MET A 15 3.53 -1.33 4.60
N LYS A 16 3.58 -0.62 5.72
CA LYS A 16 2.41 -0.30 6.50
C LYS A 16 1.91 1.09 6.15
N GLY A 17 2.27 1.56 4.97
CA GLY A 17 1.87 2.86 4.51
C GLY A 17 0.36 2.99 4.45
N ARG A 18 -0.10 4.20 4.19
CA ARG A 18 -1.51 4.50 4.15
C ARG A 18 -2.04 4.27 2.74
N TYR A 19 -3.20 3.65 2.66
CA TYR A 19 -3.88 3.34 1.40
C TYR A 19 -5.31 3.81 1.48
N PHE A 20 -5.85 4.21 0.33
CA PHE A 20 -7.21 4.74 0.24
C PHE A 20 -7.99 3.95 -0.80
N LEU A 21 -9.26 3.71 -0.50
CA LEU A 21 -10.14 2.98 -1.38
C LEU A 21 -10.84 3.95 -2.34
N HIS A 22 -10.74 3.66 -3.62
CA HIS A 22 -11.41 4.43 -4.67
C HIS A 22 -12.77 3.78 -4.98
N LYS A 23 -13.71 4.54 -5.51
CA LYS A 23 -15.04 4.03 -5.86
C LYS A 23 -15.00 2.85 -6.83
N SER A 24 -13.97 2.80 -7.67
CA SER A 24 -13.81 1.70 -8.62
C SER A 24 -13.38 0.39 -7.98
N GLY A 25 -13.05 0.40 -6.69
CA GLY A 25 -12.46 -0.74 -6.01
C GLY A 25 -10.94 -0.73 -6.01
N SER A 26 -10.32 0.20 -6.72
CA SER A 26 -8.86 0.30 -6.74
C SER A 26 -8.34 0.78 -5.39
N ILE A 27 -7.14 0.36 -5.06
CA ILE A 27 -6.46 0.74 -3.83
C ILE A 27 -5.34 1.71 -4.21
N ILE A 28 -5.36 2.91 -3.64
CA ILE A 28 -4.45 3.98 -4.02
C ILE A 28 -3.53 4.31 -2.85
N PRO A 29 -2.20 4.19 -3.03
CA PRO A 29 -1.27 4.57 -1.99
C PRO A 29 -1.34 6.08 -1.70
N VAL A 30 -1.16 6.45 -0.45
CA VAL A 30 -1.19 7.85 -0.05
C VAL A 30 -0.17 8.69 -0.81
N THR A 31 0.98 8.10 -1.15
CA THR A 31 2.02 8.82 -1.88
C THR A 31 1.55 9.26 -3.26
N ASP A 32 0.70 8.46 -3.92
CA ASP A 32 0.14 8.83 -5.21
C ASP A 32 -0.80 10.02 -5.07
N LEU A 33 -1.59 10.05 -3.99
CA LEU A 33 -2.48 11.18 -3.74
C LEU A 33 -1.69 12.45 -3.44
N ILE A 34 -0.65 12.35 -2.63
CA ILE A 34 0.20 13.49 -2.30
C ILE A 34 0.88 14.03 -3.55
N ASN A 35 1.40 13.16 -4.40
CA ASN A 35 2.03 13.57 -5.65
C ASN A 35 1.03 14.27 -6.56
N ALA A 36 -0.20 13.77 -6.64
CA ALA A 36 -1.24 14.40 -7.46
C ALA A 36 -1.62 15.78 -6.93
N ILE A 37 -1.73 15.93 -5.61
CA ILE A 37 -2.00 17.24 -5.01
C ILE A 37 -0.89 18.23 -5.34
N TYR A 38 0.36 17.80 -5.21
CA TYR A 38 1.52 18.62 -5.54
C TYR A 38 1.47 19.08 -7.00
N LEU A 39 1.17 18.16 -7.92
CA LEU A 39 1.11 18.49 -9.34
C LEU A 39 -0.05 19.44 -9.67
N MET A 40 -1.16 19.33 -8.95
CA MET A 40 -2.32 20.20 -9.20
C MET A 40 -2.14 21.59 -8.63
N THR A 41 -1.51 21.70 -7.47
CA THR A 41 -1.40 22.97 -6.78
C THR A 41 -0.10 23.70 -7.06
N GLY A 42 0.97 22.96 -7.41
CA GLY A 42 2.29 23.55 -7.56
C GLY A 42 2.94 23.96 -6.25
N ASP A 43 2.26 23.69 -5.13
CA ASP A 43 2.79 24.03 -3.83
C ASP A 43 3.79 23.00 -3.35
N GLU A 44 4.44 23.29 -2.23
CA GLU A 44 5.38 22.37 -1.64
C GLU A 44 4.67 21.06 -1.31
N LYS A 45 5.34 19.94 -1.59
CA LYS A 45 4.77 18.62 -1.37
C LYS A 45 4.49 18.39 0.10
N ILE A 46 3.25 18.05 0.43
CA ILE A 46 2.87 17.79 1.82
C ILE A 46 3.33 16.39 2.22
N ASN A 47 3.41 16.20 3.54
CA ASN A 47 3.86 14.94 4.13
C ASN A 47 2.63 14.07 4.41
N GLU A 48 2.79 12.76 4.36
CA GLU A 48 1.66 11.86 4.57
C GLU A 48 1.05 11.95 5.97
N TRP A 49 1.77 12.55 6.91
CA TRP A 49 1.28 12.73 8.28
C TRP A 49 0.78 14.14 8.54
N ASP A 50 0.67 14.96 7.50
CA ASP A 50 0.13 16.30 7.61
C ASP A 50 -1.31 16.21 8.13
N PRO A 51 -1.66 16.95 9.20
CA PRO A 51 -3.02 16.89 9.74
C PRO A 51 -4.09 17.36 8.77
N ASP A 52 -3.72 18.14 7.76
CA ASP A 52 -4.68 18.62 6.76
C ASP A 52 -4.83 17.71 5.57
N LEU A 53 -4.14 16.55 5.57
CA LEU A 53 -4.15 15.64 4.41
C LEU A 53 -5.56 15.20 4.07
N GLU A 54 -6.37 14.84 5.06
CA GLU A 54 -7.73 14.39 4.81
C GLU A 54 -8.56 15.47 4.13
N PHE A 55 -8.38 16.70 4.54
CA PHE A 55 -9.06 17.83 3.92
C PHE A 55 -8.66 17.97 2.45
N TYR A 56 -7.37 17.86 2.16
CA TYR A 56 -6.89 17.94 0.77
C TYR A 56 -7.45 16.79 -0.07
N ILE A 57 -7.47 15.60 0.50
CA ILE A 57 -8.00 14.45 -0.24
C ILE A 57 -9.48 14.65 -0.55
N ARG A 58 -10.27 15.08 0.41
CA ARG A 58 -11.69 15.34 0.18
C ARG A 58 -11.91 16.45 -0.84
N THR A 59 -11.05 17.46 -0.82
CA THR A 59 -11.20 18.60 -1.72
C THR A 59 -10.86 18.23 -3.15
N PHE A 60 -9.80 17.44 -3.36
CA PHE A 60 -9.29 17.18 -4.70
C PHE A 60 -9.74 15.85 -5.30
N PHE A 61 -10.21 14.91 -4.48
CA PHE A 61 -10.51 13.55 -4.96
C PHE A 61 -11.89 13.07 -4.50
N GLY A 62 -12.92 13.47 -5.25
CA GLY A 62 -14.29 13.11 -4.91
C GLY A 62 -14.59 11.62 -5.03
N ASN A 63 -13.72 10.85 -5.68
CA ASN A 63 -13.93 9.41 -5.88
C ASN A 63 -13.23 8.54 -4.83
N ILE A 64 -12.56 9.14 -3.86
CA ILE A 64 -11.98 8.41 -2.75
C ILE A 64 -13.07 8.17 -1.72
N VAL A 65 -13.29 6.90 -1.38
CA VAL A 65 -14.35 6.50 -0.44
C VAL A 65 -13.90 6.68 1.01
N ARG A 66 -12.74 6.12 1.34
CA ARG A 66 -12.21 6.16 2.70
C ARG A 66 -10.77 5.69 2.74
N GLU A 67 -10.13 5.94 3.84
CA GLU A 67 -8.81 5.34 4.11
C GLU A 67 -9.02 3.89 4.56
N MET A 68 -8.13 3.01 4.11
CA MET A 68 -8.17 1.61 4.53
C MET A 68 -7.56 1.47 5.92
N SER A 69 -8.16 0.62 6.75
CA SER A 69 -7.60 0.34 8.07
C SER A 69 -6.37 -0.56 7.93
N PRO A 70 -5.46 -0.55 8.93
CA PRO A 70 -4.28 -1.42 8.85
C PRO A 70 -4.61 -2.90 8.68
N THR A 71 -5.73 -3.36 9.19
CA THR A 71 -6.11 -4.77 9.08
C THR A 71 -6.55 -5.13 7.66
N GLU A 72 -6.88 -4.14 6.84
CA GLU A 72 -7.26 -4.36 5.46
C GLU A 72 -6.06 -4.40 4.52
N ILE A 73 -4.87 -3.97 4.99
CA ILE A 73 -3.68 -3.89 4.16
C ILE A 73 -2.97 -5.25 4.21
N THR A 74 -3.51 -6.21 3.47
CA THR A 74 -2.98 -7.57 3.43
C THR A 74 -2.92 -8.05 1.98
N VAL A 75 -2.03 -9.00 1.73
CA VAL A 75 -1.87 -9.57 0.39
C VAL A 75 -3.17 -10.19 -0.11
N PRO A 76 -3.88 -11.02 0.68
CA PRO A 76 -5.16 -11.56 0.20
C PRO A 76 -6.18 -10.48 -0.13
N ASN A 77 -6.26 -9.44 0.69
CA ASN A 77 -7.25 -8.39 0.44
C ASN A 77 -6.94 -7.63 -0.85
N PHE A 78 -5.66 -7.35 -1.11
CA PHE A 78 -5.25 -6.71 -2.35
C PHE A 78 -5.62 -7.58 -3.56
N LEU A 79 -5.48 -8.90 -3.45
CA LEU A 79 -5.89 -9.80 -4.52
C LEU A 79 -7.40 -9.77 -4.74
N LYS A 80 -8.18 -9.67 -3.67
CA LYS A 80 -9.64 -9.56 -3.79
C LYS A 80 -10.08 -8.29 -4.50
N HIS A 81 -9.25 -7.25 -4.45
CA HIS A 81 -9.50 -6.01 -5.17
C HIS A 81 -8.83 -5.98 -6.55
N HIS A 82 -8.32 -7.13 -7.03
CA HIS A 82 -7.67 -7.25 -8.33
C HIS A 82 -6.42 -6.38 -8.44
N GLU A 83 -5.72 -6.19 -7.32
CA GLU A 83 -4.50 -5.39 -7.27
C GLU A 83 -3.28 -6.27 -7.12
N LYS A 84 -3.06 -7.14 -8.11
CA LYS A 84 -1.98 -8.13 -8.04
C LYS A 84 -0.60 -7.49 -7.89
N VAL A 85 -0.33 -6.41 -8.63
CA VAL A 85 0.98 -5.76 -8.57
C VAL A 85 1.23 -5.18 -7.18
N LYS A 86 0.21 -4.56 -6.60
CA LYS A 86 0.33 -4.02 -5.23
C LYS A 86 0.48 -5.13 -4.21
N ALA A 87 -0.20 -6.27 -4.42
CA ALA A 87 -0.05 -7.43 -3.55
C ALA A 87 1.39 -7.95 -3.59
N ILE A 88 1.99 -8.01 -4.78
CA ILE A 88 3.38 -8.45 -4.94
C ILE A 88 4.32 -7.49 -4.21
N ARG A 89 4.13 -6.19 -4.39
CA ARG A 89 4.97 -5.19 -3.71
C ARG A 89 4.84 -5.28 -2.21
N LEU A 90 3.60 -5.45 -1.71
CA LEU A 90 3.38 -5.58 -0.28
C LEU A 90 4.12 -6.79 0.26
N TYR A 91 3.98 -7.95 -0.38
CA TYR A 91 4.67 -9.15 0.03
C TYR A 91 6.19 -8.95 0.02
N TYR A 92 6.70 -8.37 -1.07
CA TYR A 92 8.14 -8.14 -1.21
C TYR A 92 8.67 -7.30 -0.04
N HIS A 93 8.01 -6.19 0.24
CA HIS A 93 8.47 -5.31 1.30
C HIS A 93 8.37 -5.96 2.68
N MET A 94 7.35 -6.77 2.91
CA MET A 94 7.18 -7.45 4.18
C MET A 94 8.26 -8.50 4.43
N HIS A 95 8.78 -9.11 3.39
CA HIS A 95 9.68 -10.26 3.51
C HIS A 95 11.11 -9.97 3.07
N ASN A 96 11.38 -8.82 2.47
CA ASN A 96 12.73 -8.43 2.11
C ASN A 96 13.31 -7.54 3.21
N THR A 97 13.90 -8.16 4.21
CA THR A 97 14.48 -7.47 5.36
C THR A 97 15.98 -7.72 5.40
N GLU A 98 16.65 -7.11 6.35
CA GLU A 98 18.09 -7.34 6.51
C GLU A 98 18.41 -8.78 6.88
N SER A 99 17.54 -9.40 7.67
CA SER A 99 17.76 -10.76 8.14
C SER A 99 17.25 -11.81 7.16
N GLN A 100 16.34 -11.45 6.27
CA GLN A 100 15.73 -12.40 5.35
C GLN A 100 15.49 -11.71 4.02
N LYS A 101 16.24 -12.14 3.00
CA LYS A 101 16.11 -11.54 1.68
C LYS A 101 15.00 -12.20 0.89
N CYS A 102 14.29 -11.40 0.12
CA CYS A 102 13.25 -11.86 -0.77
C CYS A 102 13.40 -11.10 -2.10
N THR A 103 13.37 -11.80 -3.22
CA THR A 103 13.42 -11.13 -4.52
C THR A 103 12.01 -10.82 -5.00
N LEU A 104 11.90 -9.93 -5.99
CA LEU A 104 10.61 -9.65 -6.61
C LEU A 104 10.03 -10.88 -7.29
N VAL A 105 10.90 -11.75 -7.85
CA VAL A 105 10.46 -12.98 -8.48
C VAL A 105 9.83 -13.91 -7.44
N GLU A 106 10.48 -14.05 -6.29
CA GLU A 106 9.93 -14.86 -5.21
C GLU A 106 8.59 -14.33 -4.71
N ALA A 107 8.49 -13.01 -4.58
CA ALA A 107 7.24 -12.37 -4.16
C ALA A 107 6.13 -12.62 -5.18
N ARG A 108 6.44 -12.48 -6.46
CA ARG A 108 5.48 -12.73 -7.54
C ARG A 108 5.01 -14.18 -7.50
N ASP A 109 5.95 -15.11 -7.37
CA ASP A 109 5.61 -16.53 -7.38
C ASP A 109 4.71 -16.89 -6.20
N TYR A 110 5.01 -16.36 -5.03
CA TYR A 110 4.15 -16.58 -3.86
C TYR A 110 2.74 -16.04 -4.08
N VAL A 111 2.65 -14.82 -4.57
CA VAL A 111 1.35 -14.16 -4.77
C VAL A 111 0.53 -14.90 -5.83
N GLU A 112 1.19 -15.39 -6.89
CA GLU A 112 0.47 -16.15 -7.92
C GLU A 112 -0.03 -17.48 -7.40
N GLN A 113 0.76 -18.15 -6.56
CA GLN A 113 0.30 -19.38 -5.92
C GLN A 113 -0.86 -19.12 -4.98
N LEU A 114 -0.77 -18.05 -4.21
CA LEU A 114 -1.86 -17.67 -3.30
C LEU A 114 -3.14 -17.37 -4.10
N LYS A 115 -3.00 -16.64 -5.19
CA LYS A 115 -4.14 -16.31 -6.05
C LYS A 115 -4.82 -17.59 -6.57
N THR A 116 -4.03 -18.55 -7.02
CA THR A 116 -4.56 -19.81 -7.50
C THR A 116 -5.33 -20.53 -6.38
N LYS A 117 -4.74 -20.60 -5.19
CA LYS A 117 -5.40 -21.25 -4.05
C LYS A 117 -6.70 -20.53 -3.66
N MET A 118 -6.70 -19.22 -3.71
CA MET A 118 -7.90 -18.45 -3.38
C MET A 118 -9.01 -18.69 -4.41
N LYS A 119 -8.66 -18.81 -5.69
CA LYS A 119 -9.64 -19.17 -6.71
C LYS A 119 -10.22 -20.55 -6.47
N GLU A 120 -9.38 -21.50 -6.12
CA GLU A 120 -9.83 -22.88 -5.84
C GLU A 120 -10.78 -22.93 -4.67
N ARG A 121 -10.61 -22.04 -3.69
CA ARG A 121 -11.48 -21.96 -2.52
C ARG A 121 -12.69 -21.09 -2.75
N GLY A 122 -12.85 -20.51 -3.93
CA GLY A 122 -13.98 -19.64 -4.24
C GLY A 122 -13.87 -18.25 -3.62
N GLU A 123 -12.67 -17.83 -3.23
CA GLU A 123 -12.45 -16.52 -2.63
C GLU A 123 -12.18 -15.42 -3.64
N LEU A 124 -11.96 -15.79 -4.88
CA LEU A 124 -11.76 -14.83 -5.98
C LEU A 124 -12.76 -15.07 -7.10
#